data_466c7c0b766ce3f9f218027056ac6cfe
#
_entry.id   466c7c0b766ce3f9f218027056ac6cfe
#
_cell.length_a   1.000
_cell.length_b   1.000
_cell.length_c   1.000
_cell.angle_alpha   90.00
_cell.angle_beta   90.00
_cell.angle_gamma   90.00
#
_symmetry.space_group_name_H-M   'P 1'
#
loop_
_entity.id
_entity.type
_entity.pdbx_description
1 polymer ?
#
loop_
_entity_poly.entity_id
_entity_poly.type
_entity_poly.pdbx_seq_one_letter_code
_entity_poly.pdbx_strand_id
1 'polypeptide(L)'
;ELVDEFRAVDFERRGGTEPVRYYQQKAVENVLEGIAKGDHRLLLTLATGTGKTKIAFHIAWKLFQTRWNLQGDKKRRPRILFLADRNILANQAFNEFSPFPEDALVRIKPDEVQEGRVPTNGNIFFTIFQTFETESTGAPNFGEYPKDFFDLIIVDECHRGGATEDGNWRAILDYFSPAVQLGLTATP
;
A
#
# COMPACT_ATOMS: atom_id res chain seq x y z
N GLU A 1 3.27 20.74 11.80
CA GLU A 1 3.24 20.76 10.33
C GLU A 1 2.65 19.47 9.76
N LEU A 2 3.36 18.68 8.89
CA LEU A 2 2.78 17.50 8.25
C LEU A 2 2.35 16.41 9.26
N VAL A 3 3.14 16.17 10.29
CA VAL A 3 2.79 15.22 11.38
C VAL A 3 1.51 15.68 12.09
N ASP A 4 1.36 16.97 12.32
CA ASP A 4 0.18 17.50 13.01
C ASP A 4 -1.07 17.38 12.14
N GLU A 5 -0.92 17.53 10.82
CA GLU A 5 -2.02 17.28 9.88
C GLU A 5 -2.45 15.80 9.91
N PHE A 6 -1.50 14.86 9.95
CA PHE A 6 -1.81 13.44 10.07
C PHE A 6 -2.50 13.11 11.41
N ARG A 7 -2.07 13.75 12.50
CA ARG A 7 -2.69 13.59 13.82
C ARG A 7 -4.09 14.16 13.90
N ALA A 8 -4.36 15.24 13.17
CA ALA A 8 -5.67 15.88 13.14
C ALA A 8 -6.75 15.04 12.46
N VAL A 9 -6.37 14.07 11.65
CA VAL A 9 -7.33 13.12 11.04
C VAL A 9 -7.64 12.04 12.06
N ASP A 10 -8.92 11.92 12.43
CA ASP A 10 -9.40 10.86 13.32
C ASP A 10 -9.20 9.46 12.71
N PHE A 11 -9.05 8.47 13.56
CA PHE A 11 -9.12 7.07 13.14
C PHE A 11 -10.55 6.74 12.71
N GLU A 12 -10.70 6.16 11.54
CA GLU A 12 -12.01 5.74 11.04
C GLU A 12 -12.60 4.62 11.93
N ARG A 13 -13.81 4.85 12.41
CA ARG A 13 -14.56 3.91 13.23
C ARG A 13 -15.64 3.24 12.40
N ARG A 14 -15.29 2.14 11.76
CA ARG A 14 -16.26 1.33 11.04
C ARG A 14 -17.39 0.87 11.94
N GLY A 15 -18.58 1.36 11.70
CA GLY A 15 -19.79 0.86 12.34
C GLY A 15 -19.81 0.88 13.87
N GLY A 16 -18.84 1.55 14.50
CA GLY A 16 -18.75 1.70 15.94
C GLY A 16 -18.31 0.49 16.73
N THR A 17 -17.83 -0.59 16.08
CA THR A 17 -17.71 -1.90 16.76
C THR A 17 -16.32 -2.22 17.31
N GLU A 18 -15.23 -1.64 16.78
CA GLU A 18 -13.91 -1.91 17.33
C GLU A 18 -13.02 -0.65 17.39
N PRO A 19 -12.69 -0.19 18.60
CA PRO A 19 -11.72 0.88 18.75
C PRO A 19 -10.34 0.43 18.27
N VAL A 20 -9.56 1.37 17.72
CA VAL A 20 -8.15 1.12 17.38
C VAL A 20 -7.39 0.83 18.67
N ARG A 21 -6.68 -0.28 18.71
CA ARG A 21 -5.88 -0.65 19.88
C ARG A 21 -4.66 0.25 20.01
N TYR A 22 -4.20 0.50 21.22
CA TYR A 22 -3.09 1.41 21.50
C TYR A 22 -1.83 1.11 20.66
N TYR A 23 -1.44 -0.16 20.54
CA TYR A 23 -0.27 -0.53 19.75
C TYR A 23 -0.47 -0.29 18.23
N GLN A 24 -1.69 -0.45 17.73
CA GLN A 24 -2.04 -0.14 16.34
C GLN A 24 -1.92 1.36 16.07
N GLN A 25 -2.43 2.17 17.01
CA GLN A 25 -2.31 3.62 16.95
C GLN A 25 -0.83 4.04 16.91
N LYS A 26 0.00 3.48 17.82
CA LYS A 26 1.43 3.76 17.85
C LYS A 26 2.14 3.35 16.56
N ALA A 27 1.80 2.19 15.99
CA ALA A 27 2.35 1.74 14.73
C ALA A 27 2.02 2.71 13.58
N VAL A 28 0.76 3.15 13.49
CA VAL A 28 0.33 4.14 12.49
C VAL A 28 1.07 5.47 12.68
N GLU A 29 1.15 5.98 13.89
CA GLU A 29 1.85 7.24 14.22
C GLU A 29 3.33 7.17 13.83
N ASN A 30 4.03 6.09 14.17
CA ASN A 30 5.45 5.92 13.86
C ASN A 30 5.71 5.90 12.34
N VAL A 31 4.88 5.21 11.58
CA VAL A 31 5.00 5.18 10.11
C VAL A 31 4.76 6.56 9.52
N LEU A 32 3.73 7.27 9.95
CA LEU A 32 3.42 8.62 9.46
C LEU A 32 4.49 9.64 9.84
N GLU A 33 5.09 9.51 11.02
CA GLU A 33 6.25 10.32 11.40
C GLU A 33 7.46 10.05 10.50
N GLY A 34 7.75 8.79 10.18
CA GLY A 34 8.79 8.42 9.23
C GLY A 34 8.55 9.04 7.85
N ILE A 35 7.34 8.94 7.33
CA ILE A 35 6.95 9.56 6.07
C ILE A 35 7.14 11.09 6.11
N ALA A 36 6.72 11.74 7.20
CA ALA A 36 6.86 13.18 7.37
C ALA A 36 8.32 13.65 7.47
N LYS A 37 9.21 12.80 7.99
CA LYS A 37 10.65 13.04 8.04
C LYS A 37 11.36 12.81 6.71
N GLY A 38 10.67 12.23 5.72
CA GLY A 38 11.21 11.90 4.41
C GLY A 38 11.86 10.51 4.32
N ASP A 39 11.54 9.62 5.23
CA ASP A 39 12.00 8.22 5.14
C ASP A 39 11.33 7.54 3.95
N HIS A 40 12.14 6.96 3.07
CA HIS A 40 11.66 6.28 1.87
C HIS A 40 11.40 4.79 2.06
N ARG A 41 11.99 4.18 3.08
CA ARG A 41 11.82 2.76 3.39
C ARG A 41 11.50 2.58 4.86
N LEU A 42 10.39 1.93 5.14
CA LEU A 42 9.87 1.69 6.47
C LEU A 42 9.55 0.20 6.62
N LEU A 43 9.86 -0.36 7.76
CA LEU A 43 9.51 -1.73 8.11
C LEU A 43 8.73 -1.74 9.41
N LEU A 44 7.57 -2.36 9.36
CA LEU A 44 6.71 -2.55 10.53
C LEU A 44 6.65 -4.04 10.87
N THR A 45 7.26 -4.41 11.99
CA THR A 45 7.23 -5.77 12.51
C THR A 45 6.16 -5.89 13.58
N LEU A 46 5.20 -6.77 13.36
CA LEU A 46 4.06 -7.02 14.25
C LEU A 46 3.75 -8.51 14.30
N ALA A 47 3.43 -9.02 15.48
CA ALA A 47 3.04 -10.42 15.64
C ALA A 47 1.83 -10.78 14.75
N THR A 48 1.74 -12.05 14.36
CA THR A 48 0.60 -12.59 13.62
C THR A 48 -0.71 -12.32 14.39
N GLY A 49 -1.78 -11.94 13.70
CA GLY A 49 -3.08 -11.66 14.32
C GLY A 49 -3.20 -10.28 14.98
N THR A 50 -2.22 -9.39 14.85
CA THR A 50 -2.28 -8.03 15.41
C THR A 50 -3.07 -7.02 14.57
N GLY A 51 -3.61 -7.44 13.43
CA GLY A 51 -4.36 -6.55 12.55
C GLY A 51 -3.48 -5.68 11.66
N LYS A 52 -2.46 -6.24 11.03
CA LYS A 52 -1.57 -5.53 10.08
C LYS A 52 -2.35 -4.82 8.97
N THR A 53 -3.37 -5.47 8.41
CA THR A 53 -4.22 -4.87 7.37
C THR A 53 -4.99 -3.67 7.89
N LYS A 54 -5.48 -3.72 9.13
CA LYS A 54 -6.14 -2.59 9.80
C LYS A 54 -5.18 -1.40 10.00
N ILE A 55 -3.93 -1.68 10.36
CA ILE A 55 -2.89 -0.66 10.47
C ILE A 55 -2.61 -0.04 9.10
N ALA A 56 -2.45 -0.84 8.05
CA ALA A 56 -2.29 -0.37 6.68
C ALA A 56 -3.48 0.49 6.23
N PHE A 57 -4.71 0.08 6.56
CA PHE A 57 -5.90 0.86 6.32
C PHE A 57 -5.83 2.26 6.95
N HIS A 58 -5.49 2.35 8.23
CA HIS A 58 -5.42 3.65 8.92
C HIS A 58 -4.30 4.55 8.40
N ILE A 59 -3.16 3.99 8.02
CA ILE A 59 -2.09 4.74 7.35
C ILE A 59 -2.61 5.33 6.04
N ALA A 60 -3.19 4.49 5.18
CA ALA A 60 -3.76 4.92 3.91
C ALA A 60 -4.88 5.96 4.10
N TRP A 61 -5.76 5.76 5.09
CA TRP A 61 -6.85 6.68 5.41
C TRP A 61 -6.35 8.08 5.76
N LYS A 62 -5.38 8.18 6.66
CA LYS A 62 -4.83 9.47 7.08
C LYS A 62 -4.10 10.18 5.93
N LEU A 63 -3.34 9.45 5.13
CA LEU A 63 -2.68 10.00 3.93
C LEU A 63 -3.70 10.47 2.88
N PHE A 64 -4.78 9.72 2.69
CA PHE A 64 -5.85 10.05 1.76
C PHE A 64 -6.62 11.32 2.20
N GLN A 65 -6.96 11.43 3.48
CA GLN A 65 -7.69 12.58 4.00
C GLN A 65 -6.87 13.87 3.99
N THR A 66 -5.57 13.79 4.24
CA THR A 66 -4.66 14.93 4.20
C THR A 66 -4.22 15.31 2.78
N ARG A 67 -4.62 14.54 1.77
CA ARG A 67 -4.16 14.70 0.38
C ARG A 67 -2.63 14.67 0.25
N TRP A 68 -1.99 13.87 1.10
CA TRP A 68 -0.56 13.70 1.00
C TRP A 68 -0.19 13.04 -0.33
N ASN A 69 0.85 13.55 -0.97
CA ASN A 69 1.50 12.94 -2.13
C ASN A 69 2.99 13.28 -2.12
N LEU A 70 3.80 12.59 -2.91
CA LEU A 70 5.25 12.80 -2.96
C LEU A 70 5.65 14.21 -3.43
N GLN A 71 4.80 14.87 -4.19
CA GLN A 71 5.05 16.24 -4.66
C GLN A 71 4.79 17.28 -3.57
N GLY A 72 4.08 16.93 -2.50
CA GLY A 72 3.76 17.81 -1.39
C GLY A 72 2.80 18.95 -1.73
N ASP A 73 2.20 18.94 -2.91
CA ASP A 73 1.37 20.02 -3.43
C ASP A 73 -0.11 19.94 -3.02
N LYS A 74 -0.53 18.81 -2.46
CA LYS A 74 -1.92 18.51 -2.03
C LYS A 74 -2.98 18.67 -3.13
N LYS A 75 -2.58 18.78 -4.39
CA LYS A 75 -3.52 18.94 -5.51
C LYS A 75 -4.31 17.67 -5.78
N ARG A 76 -3.72 16.53 -5.53
CA ARG A 76 -4.35 15.23 -5.65
C ARG A 76 -4.20 14.40 -4.37
N ARG A 77 -5.06 13.42 -4.21
CA ARG A 77 -4.94 12.40 -3.18
C ARG A 77 -3.81 11.42 -3.53
N PRO A 78 -3.23 10.70 -2.55
CA PRO A 78 -2.17 9.73 -2.82
C PRO A 78 -2.65 8.60 -3.73
N ARG A 79 -1.70 8.02 -4.46
CA ARG A 79 -1.86 6.73 -5.13
C ARG A 79 -1.05 5.70 -4.36
N ILE A 80 -1.74 4.76 -3.75
CA ILE A 80 -1.16 3.76 -2.86
C ILE A 80 -1.32 2.39 -3.49
N LEU A 81 -0.23 1.64 -3.63
CA LEU A 81 -0.24 0.26 -4.08
C LEU A 81 -0.14 -0.67 -2.89
N PHE A 82 -1.08 -1.58 -2.75
CA PHE A 82 -1.05 -2.67 -1.77
C PHE A 82 -0.70 -3.97 -2.49
N LEU A 83 0.50 -4.49 -2.20
CA LEU A 83 1.01 -5.75 -2.75
C LEU A 83 0.84 -6.87 -1.73
N ALA A 84 0.11 -7.91 -2.10
CA ALA A 84 -0.07 -9.12 -1.30
C ALA A 84 0.58 -10.32 -1.98
N ASP A 85 0.87 -11.35 -1.18
CA ASP A 85 1.41 -12.62 -1.65
C ASP A 85 0.36 -13.46 -2.40
N ARG A 86 -0.91 -13.38 -1.96
CA ARG A 86 -2.00 -14.22 -2.48
C ARG A 86 -3.28 -13.42 -2.74
N ASN A 87 -4.05 -13.87 -3.74
CA ASN A 87 -5.34 -13.27 -4.08
C ASN A 87 -6.31 -13.16 -2.91
N ILE A 88 -6.35 -14.18 -2.03
CA ILE A 88 -7.20 -14.15 -0.83
C ILE A 88 -6.83 -12.97 0.06
N LEU A 89 -5.53 -12.73 0.30
CA LEU A 89 -5.05 -11.62 1.12
C LEU A 89 -5.34 -10.27 0.46
N ALA A 90 -5.15 -10.15 -0.86
CA ALA A 90 -5.49 -8.95 -1.60
C ALA A 90 -6.99 -8.65 -1.56
N ASN A 91 -7.84 -9.67 -1.66
CA ASN A 91 -9.29 -9.51 -1.58
C ASN A 91 -9.76 -9.15 -0.16
N GLN A 92 -9.16 -9.74 0.87
CA GLN A 92 -9.43 -9.39 2.26
C GLN A 92 -9.05 -7.92 2.54
N ALA A 93 -7.88 -7.49 2.09
CA ALA A 93 -7.45 -6.10 2.21
C ALA A 93 -8.41 -5.16 1.47
N PHE A 94 -8.77 -5.47 0.23
CA PHE A 94 -9.75 -4.70 -0.53
C PHE A 94 -11.07 -4.53 0.22
N ASN A 95 -11.59 -5.59 0.82
CA ASN A 95 -12.83 -5.55 1.60
C ASN A 95 -12.69 -4.71 2.87
N GLU A 96 -11.55 -4.78 3.56
CA GLU A 96 -11.30 -3.97 4.76
C GLU A 96 -11.19 -2.48 4.45
N PHE A 97 -10.85 -2.12 3.22
CA PHE A 97 -10.77 -0.73 2.77
C PHE A 97 -12.13 -0.15 2.32
N SER A 98 -13.24 -0.85 2.50
CA SER A 98 -14.57 -0.40 2.07
C SER A 98 -15.06 0.94 2.67
N PRO A 99 -14.52 1.53 3.77
CA PRO A 99 -14.84 2.91 4.16
C PRO A 99 -14.34 3.98 3.17
N PHE A 100 -13.35 3.66 2.34
CA PHE A 100 -12.98 4.57 1.26
C PHE A 100 -14.12 4.71 0.24
N PRO A 101 -14.20 5.86 -0.48
CA PRO A 101 -15.10 5.99 -1.61
C PRO A 101 -14.90 4.83 -2.61
N GLU A 102 -15.98 4.31 -3.15
CA GLU A 102 -15.92 3.13 -4.04
C GLU A 102 -15.03 3.37 -5.27
N ASP A 103 -15.07 4.57 -5.82
CA ASP A 103 -14.23 4.99 -6.96
C ASP A 103 -12.75 5.19 -6.63
N ALA A 104 -12.39 5.23 -5.33
CA ALA A 104 -11.00 5.30 -4.89
C ALA A 104 -10.30 3.93 -4.86
N LEU A 105 -11.04 2.83 -4.79
CA LEU A 105 -10.51 1.48 -4.67
C LEU A 105 -10.42 0.80 -6.04
N VAL A 106 -9.26 0.24 -6.34
CA VAL A 106 -8.99 -0.46 -7.61
C VAL A 106 -8.37 -1.82 -7.35
N ARG A 107 -8.94 -2.87 -7.93
CA ARG A 107 -8.37 -4.20 -7.96
C ARG A 107 -7.70 -4.42 -9.32
N ILE A 108 -6.36 -4.46 -9.35
CA ILE A 108 -5.62 -4.73 -10.59
C ILE A 108 -5.70 -6.24 -10.88
N LYS A 109 -6.24 -6.60 -12.04
CA LYS A 109 -6.43 -7.99 -12.46
C LYS A 109 -5.40 -8.38 -13.51
N PRO A 110 -4.97 -9.67 -13.53
CA PRO A 110 -3.98 -10.15 -14.50
C PRO A 110 -4.35 -9.92 -15.96
N ASP A 111 -5.60 -10.12 -16.32
CA ASP A 111 -6.13 -9.99 -17.68
C ASP A 111 -6.01 -8.54 -18.20
N GLU A 112 -6.30 -7.57 -17.35
CA GLU A 112 -6.21 -6.15 -17.70
C GLU A 112 -4.76 -5.75 -18.00
N VAL A 113 -3.82 -6.27 -17.20
CA VAL A 113 -2.38 -5.97 -17.35
C VAL A 113 -1.81 -6.65 -18.60
N GLN A 114 -2.21 -7.89 -18.88
CA GLN A 114 -1.78 -8.63 -20.07
C GLN A 114 -2.24 -7.99 -21.39
N GLU A 115 -3.37 -7.29 -21.37
CA GLU A 115 -3.87 -6.53 -22.51
C GLU A 115 -3.24 -5.13 -22.66
N GLY A 116 -2.25 -4.80 -21.83
CA GLY A 116 -1.61 -3.47 -21.81
C GLY A 116 -2.52 -2.36 -21.29
N ARG A 117 -3.63 -2.72 -20.67
CA ARG A 117 -4.58 -1.78 -20.07
C ARG A 117 -4.47 -1.87 -18.56
N VAL A 118 -3.85 -0.87 -17.95
CA VAL A 118 -3.75 -0.77 -16.50
C VAL A 118 -4.72 0.27 -15.97
N PRO A 119 -5.46 -0.01 -14.89
CA PRO A 119 -6.34 0.97 -14.28
C PRO A 119 -5.52 2.09 -13.65
N THR A 120 -5.85 3.34 -13.99
CA THR A 120 -5.16 4.55 -13.48
C THR A 120 -6.07 5.47 -12.69
N ASN A 121 -7.39 5.27 -12.78
CA ASN A 121 -8.40 6.06 -12.08
C ASN A 121 -8.72 5.47 -10.72
N GLY A 122 -8.04 5.92 -9.70
CA GLY A 122 -8.22 5.50 -8.33
C GLY A 122 -7.12 6.01 -7.43
N ASN A 123 -7.15 5.58 -6.18
CA ASN A 123 -6.20 6.02 -5.17
C ASN A 123 -5.55 4.84 -4.43
N ILE A 124 -6.30 3.77 -4.18
CA ILE A 124 -5.79 2.58 -3.50
C ILE A 124 -5.90 1.40 -4.46
N PHE A 125 -4.76 0.87 -4.87
CA PHE A 125 -4.63 -0.20 -5.84
C PHE A 125 -4.20 -1.48 -5.14
N PHE A 126 -4.92 -2.56 -5.39
CA PHE A 126 -4.66 -3.87 -4.79
C PHE A 126 -4.27 -4.87 -5.85
N THR A 127 -3.15 -5.55 -5.66
CA THR A 127 -2.71 -6.62 -6.53
C THR A 127 -1.81 -7.61 -5.80
N ILE A 128 -1.42 -8.66 -6.50
CA ILE A 128 -0.43 -9.64 -6.05
C ILE A 128 0.83 -9.55 -6.89
N PHE A 129 1.95 -10.05 -6.37
CA PHE A 129 3.23 -10.00 -7.07
C PHE A 129 3.17 -10.65 -8.45
N GLN A 130 2.52 -11.82 -8.56
CA GLN A 130 2.41 -12.59 -9.79
C GLN A 130 1.69 -11.82 -10.91
N THR A 131 0.77 -10.92 -10.57
CA THR A 131 0.09 -10.08 -11.57
C THR A 131 1.07 -9.18 -12.33
N PHE A 132 2.14 -8.74 -11.68
CA PHE A 132 3.19 -7.93 -12.27
C PHE A 132 4.34 -8.71 -12.89
N GLU A 133 4.37 -10.04 -12.70
CA GLU A 133 5.32 -10.92 -13.36
C GLU A 133 4.91 -11.17 -14.82
N THR A 134 5.90 -11.42 -15.66
CA THR A 134 5.69 -11.62 -17.09
C THR A 134 5.69 -13.09 -17.42
N GLU A 135 4.65 -13.57 -18.08
CA GLU A 135 4.65 -14.92 -18.64
C GLU A 135 4.84 -14.99 -20.16
N SER A 136 4.60 -13.93 -20.93
CA SER A 136 4.49 -14.08 -22.39
C SER A 136 5.31 -13.13 -23.26
N THR A 137 5.80 -12.01 -22.78
CA THR A 137 6.44 -10.99 -23.63
C THR A 137 7.88 -10.61 -23.27
N GLY A 138 8.42 -11.15 -22.18
CA GLY A 138 9.76 -10.82 -21.70
C GLY A 138 9.89 -9.45 -20.99
N ALA A 139 8.84 -8.65 -20.95
CA ALA A 139 8.82 -7.39 -20.25
C ALA A 139 7.89 -7.44 -19.01
N PRO A 140 8.30 -6.88 -17.86
CA PRO A 140 7.48 -6.90 -16.65
C PRO A 140 6.19 -6.09 -16.83
N ASN A 141 5.06 -6.66 -16.45
CA ASN A 141 3.74 -6.01 -16.57
C ASN A 141 3.62 -4.70 -15.79
N PHE A 142 4.37 -4.52 -14.70
CA PHE A 142 4.36 -3.25 -13.95
C PHE A 142 4.91 -2.07 -14.77
N GLY A 143 5.65 -2.33 -15.85
CA GLY A 143 6.17 -1.30 -16.75
C GLY A 143 5.10 -0.51 -17.51
N GLU A 144 3.85 -0.94 -17.48
CA GLU A 144 2.72 -0.19 -18.02
C GLU A 144 2.36 1.05 -17.18
N TYR A 145 2.79 1.09 -15.91
CA TYR A 145 2.70 2.28 -15.08
C TYR A 145 3.97 3.15 -15.18
N PRO A 146 3.87 4.50 -15.14
CA PRO A 146 5.03 5.35 -14.92
C PRO A 146 5.74 5.01 -13.61
N LYS A 147 7.06 5.16 -13.56
CA LYS A 147 7.88 4.88 -12.36
C LYS A 147 7.46 5.68 -11.13
N ASP A 148 6.94 6.87 -11.32
CA ASP A 148 6.49 7.80 -10.29
C ASP A 148 4.97 7.80 -10.08
N PHE A 149 4.27 6.78 -10.59
CA PHE A 149 2.81 6.70 -10.49
C PHE A 149 2.33 6.57 -9.05
N PHE A 150 2.98 5.71 -8.25
CA PHE A 150 2.61 5.47 -6.86
C PHE A 150 3.39 6.37 -5.90
N ASP A 151 2.71 6.89 -4.88
CA ASP A 151 3.30 7.66 -3.80
C ASP A 151 3.76 6.77 -2.64
N LEU A 152 3.02 5.70 -2.37
CA LEU A 152 3.31 4.71 -1.32
C LEU A 152 3.06 3.31 -1.85
N ILE A 153 3.95 2.38 -1.52
CA ILE A 153 3.77 0.94 -1.75
C ILE A 153 3.77 0.24 -0.39
N ILE A 154 2.70 -0.48 -0.09
CA ILE A 154 2.58 -1.32 1.09
C ILE A 154 2.76 -2.77 0.65
N VAL A 155 3.76 -3.45 1.22
CA VAL A 155 4.06 -4.85 0.94
C VAL A 155 3.66 -5.68 2.15
N ASP A 156 2.61 -6.48 1.99
CA ASP A 156 2.18 -7.39 3.04
C ASP A 156 2.98 -8.69 3.00
N GLU A 157 3.37 -9.17 4.19
CA GLU A 157 4.17 -10.39 4.35
C GLU A 157 5.48 -10.38 3.54
N CYS A 158 6.21 -9.28 3.57
CA CYS A 158 7.41 -9.04 2.77
C CYS A 158 8.58 -10.02 3.02
N HIS A 159 8.47 -10.93 3.98
CA HIS A 159 9.44 -11.98 4.29
C HIS A 159 9.18 -13.32 3.56
N ARG A 160 8.02 -13.47 2.93
CA ARG A 160 7.58 -14.72 2.28
C ARG A 160 7.99 -14.79 0.82
N GLY A 161 9.27 -14.65 0.53
CA GLY A 161 9.79 -14.94 -0.79
C GLY A 161 10.75 -16.12 -0.70
N GLY A 162 10.52 -17.20 -1.46
CA GLY A 162 11.56 -18.19 -1.73
C GLY A 162 12.69 -17.56 -2.56
N ALA A 163 13.87 -18.17 -2.60
CA ALA A 163 15.06 -17.61 -3.26
C ALA A 163 14.84 -17.22 -4.75
N THR A 164 13.84 -17.77 -5.41
CA THR A 164 13.42 -17.44 -6.79
C THR A 164 12.36 -16.33 -6.85
N GLU A 165 11.53 -16.18 -5.81
CA GLU A 165 10.48 -15.16 -5.72
C GLU A 165 11.04 -13.83 -5.18
N ASP A 166 12.12 -13.87 -4.39
CA ASP A 166 12.81 -12.67 -3.88
C ASP A 166 13.30 -11.72 -4.99
N GLY A 167 13.57 -12.24 -6.18
CA GLY A 167 14.01 -11.42 -7.31
C GLY A 167 12.89 -10.56 -7.90
N ASN A 168 11.66 -11.05 -7.88
CA ASN A 168 10.54 -10.45 -8.62
C ASN A 168 9.90 -9.28 -7.87
N TRP A 169 9.61 -9.43 -6.58
CA TRP A 169 9.06 -8.32 -5.82
C TRP A 169 10.07 -7.16 -5.65
N ARG A 170 11.37 -7.48 -5.59
CA ARG A 170 12.42 -6.45 -5.57
C ARG A 170 12.44 -5.65 -6.87
N ALA A 171 12.26 -6.29 -8.01
CA ALA A 171 12.18 -5.61 -9.31
C ALA A 171 11.01 -4.61 -9.35
N ILE A 172 9.86 -4.96 -8.75
CA ILE A 172 8.71 -4.05 -8.62
C ILE A 172 9.09 -2.82 -7.77
N LEU A 173 9.71 -3.05 -6.61
CA LEU A 173 10.12 -1.96 -5.71
C LEU A 173 11.22 -1.09 -6.30
N ASP A 174 12.16 -1.68 -7.03
CA ASP A 174 13.23 -0.94 -7.71
C ASP A 174 12.67 -0.09 -8.86
N TYR A 175 11.70 -0.60 -9.61
CA TYR A 175 11.02 0.15 -10.66
C TYR A 175 10.27 1.37 -10.10
N PHE A 176 9.52 1.19 -9.03
CA PHE A 176 8.78 2.26 -8.34
C PHE A 176 9.61 2.92 -7.23
N SER A 177 10.92 3.02 -7.42
CA SER A 177 11.85 3.59 -6.43
C SER A 177 11.50 5.00 -5.92
N PRO A 178 10.80 5.87 -6.68
CA PRO A 178 10.33 7.15 -6.14
C PRO A 178 9.32 7.03 -5.00
N ALA A 179 8.53 5.95 -4.95
CA ALA A 179 7.51 5.74 -3.93
C ALA A 179 8.13 5.47 -2.54
N VAL A 180 7.46 5.93 -1.50
CA VAL A 180 7.73 5.44 -0.13
C VAL A 180 7.34 3.96 -0.07
N GLN A 181 8.16 3.12 0.55
CA GLN A 181 7.98 1.67 0.62
C GLN A 181 7.81 1.24 2.07
N LEU A 182 6.66 0.68 2.40
CA LEU A 182 6.33 0.15 3.72
C LEU A 182 6.20 -1.37 3.66
N GLY A 183 7.10 -2.08 4.32
CA GLY A 183 7.00 -3.53 4.53
C GLY A 183 6.22 -3.85 5.81
N LEU A 184 5.30 -4.78 5.73
CA LEU A 184 4.59 -5.36 6.86
C LEU A 184 5.03 -6.82 7.02
N THR A 185 5.48 -7.20 8.21
CA THR A 185 5.93 -8.56 8.47
C THR A 185 5.65 -9.01 9.89
N ALA A 186 5.48 -10.30 10.10
CA ALA A 186 5.40 -10.91 11.43
C ALA A 186 6.79 -11.23 12.00
N THR A 187 7.79 -11.36 11.14
CA THR A 187 9.18 -11.65 11.51
C THR A 187 10.11 -10.62 10.87
N PRO A 188 11.10 -10.12 11.61
CA PRO A 188 12.08 -9.18 11.08
C PRO A 188 12.97 -9.82 10.01
#